data_06fd30e8c33d6ab50316a58aaa50733f
#
_entry.id   06fd30e8c33d6ab50316a58aaa50733f
#
_cell.length_a   1.000
_cell.length_b   1.000
_cell.length_c   1.000
_cell.angle_alpha   90.00
_cell.angle_beta   90.00
_cell.angle_gamma   90.00
#
_symmetry.space_group_name_H-M   'P 1'
#
loop_
_entity.id
_entity.type
_entity.pdbx_description
1 polymer ?
#
loop_
_entity_poly.entity_id
_entity_poly.type
_entity_poly.pdbx_seq_one_letter_code
_entity_poly.pdbx_strand_id
1 'polypeptide(L)'
;VSFFFTDAAVSDEAAYIVRAGSRRIMSDAPKGLAESLLSPDLGGAFEIVHSVFAPGAACPEPFVRPTEEAGYVLEGSLVLFIDGVRFELYPGDSFHFAGEEITWINEGKTNAVLIWVIAPPVY
;
A
#
# COMPACT_ATOMS: atom_id res chain seq x y z
N VAL A 1 22.41 -1.95 -31.45
CA VAL A 1 22.06 -1.09 -30.60
C VAL A 1 21.40 -1.64 -29.41
N SER A 2 20.42 -2.41 -29.67
CA SER A 2 19.70 -2.94 -28.60
C SER A 2 20.51 -3.74 -27.67
N PHE A 3 21.49 -4.35 -28.18
CA PHE A 3 22.21 -5.15 -27.35
C PHE A 3 22.81 -4.32 -26.31
N PHE A 4 22.62 -3.07 -26.40
CA PHE A 4 23.07 -2.29 -25.45
C PHE A 4 22.30 -2.31 -24.29
N PHE A 5 21.28 -3.07 -24.28
CA PHE A 5 20.71 -3.28 -23.06
C PHE A 5 21.66 -4.14 -22.36
N THR A 6 22.61 -3.56 -22.02
CA THR A 6 23.67 -4.10 -21.25
C THR A 6 23.18 -4.16 -19.84
N ASP A 7 23.95 -4.76 -18.97
CA ASP A 7 23.63 -4.85 -17.55
C ASP A 7 23.45 -3.47 -16.95
N ALA A 8 24.19 -2.47 -17.44
CA ALA A 8 24.07 -1.12 -16.93
C ALA A 8 22.68 -0.55 -17.22
N ALA A 9 22.15 -0.78 -18.43
CA ALA A 9 20.81 -0.30 -18.77
C ALA A 9 19.74 -1.00 -17.96
N VAL A 10 19.91 -2.31 -17.69
CA VAL A 10 18.97 -3.06 -16.86
C VAL A 10 19.03 -2.56 -15.43
N SER A 11 20.24 -2.26 -14.91
CA SER A 11 20.39 -1.72 -13.58
C SER A 11 19.76 -0.34 -13.45
N ASP A 12 19.88 0.49 -14.50
CA ASP A 12 19.27 1.80 -14.49
C ASP A 12 17.76 1.70 -14.46
N GLU A 13 17.17 0.79 -15.20
CA GLU A 13 15.74 0.56 -15.12
C GLU A 13 15.35 0.16 -13.70
N ALA A 14 16.04 -0.80 -13.11
CA ALA A 14 15.71 -1.31 -11.79
C ALA A 14 15.81 -0.26 -10.69
N ALA A 15 16.60 0.79 -10.89
CA ALA A 15 16.71 1.88 -9.92
C ALA A 15 15.46 2.78 -9.90
N TYR A 16 14.66 2.76 -10.96
CA TYR A 16 13.54 3.67 -11.10
C TYR A 16 12.20 2.99 -11.35
N ILE A 17 12.20 1.79 -11.92
CA ILE A 17 10.99 1.14 -12.42
C ILE A 17 10.76 -0.19 -11.71
N VAL A 18 9.52 -0.40 -11.28
CA VAL A 18 9.07 -1.71 -10.78
C VAL A 18 7.99 -2.20 -11.73
N ARG A 19 8.27 -3.30 -12.43
CA ARG A 19 7.29 -3.90 -13.34
C ARG A 19 6.24 -4.67 -12.53
N ALA A 20 5.02 -4.70 -13.04
CA ALA A 20 3.90 -5.35 -12.36
C ALA A 20 4.18 -6.80 -11.97
N GLY A 21 4.90 -7.53 -12.82
CA GLY A 21 5.25 -8.93 -12.56
C GLY A 21 6.45 -9.14 -11.65
N SER A 22 7.10 -8.06 -11.20
CA SER A 22 8.34 -8.16 -10.43
C SER A 22 8.26 -7.43 -9.09
N ARG A 23 7.06 -7.17 -8.59
CA ARG A 23 6.89 -6.49 -7.31
C ARG A 23 7.36 -7.35 -6.16
N ARG A 24 7.95 -6.70 -5.16
CA ARG A 24 8.27 -7.39 -3.91
C ARG A 24 6.96 -7.62 -3.14
N ILE A 25 6.71 -8.87 -2.77
CA ILE A 25 5.54 -9.22 -1.97
C ILE A 25 5.90 -9.03 -0.50
N MET A 26 5.02 -8.36 0.23
CA MET A 26 5.21 -8.13 1.67
C MET A 26 4.61 -9.33 2.41
N SER A 27 5.43 -10.01 3.22
CA SER A 27 5.02 -11.25 3.85
C SER A 27 4.39 -11.10 5.22
N ASP A 28 4.52 -9.94 5.84
CA ASP A 28 4.06 -9.72 7.21
C ASP A 28 2.64 -9.15 7.31
N ALA A 29 1.92 -9.12 6.20
CA ALA A 29 0.58 -8.56 6.19
C ALA A 29 -0.39 -9.40 7.01
N PRO A 30 -1.37 -8.78 7.66
CA PRO A 30 -2.43 -9.51 8.36
C PRO A 30 -3.19 -10.44 7.41
N LYS A 31 -3.87 -11.43 8.00
CA LYS A 31 -4.69 -12.35 7.22
C LYS A 31 -5.72 -11.59 6.39
N GLY A 32 -5.82 -11.93 5.13
CA GLY A 32 -6.76 -11.30 4.20
C GLY A 32 -6.22 -10.05 3.53
N LEU A 33 -5.04 -9.58 3.91
CA LEU A 33 -4.41 -8.43 3.27
C LEU A 33 -3.20 -8.92 2.47
N ALA A 34 -3.17 -8.63 1.17
CA ALA A 34 -2.04 -8.93 0.31
C ALA A 34 -1.40 -7.62 -0.12
N GLU A 35 -0.13 -7.45 0.22
CA GLU A 35 0.58 -6.21 -0.08
C GLU A 35 1.79 -6.45 -0.96
N SER A 36 2.01 -5.57 -1.91
CA SER A 36 3.23 -5.58 -2.73
C SER A 36 3.79 -4.17 -2.85
N LEU A 37 5.12 -4.08 -2.87
CA LEU A 37 5.81 -2.81 -2.93
C LEU A 37 5.82 -2.30 -4.37
N LEU A 38 5.38 -1.08 -4.58
CA LEU A 38 5.40 -0.43 -5.88
C LEU A 38 6.63 0.45 -6.07
N SER A 39 7.21 0.95 -5.00
CA SER A 39 8.44 1.72 -5.09
C SER A 39 9.65 0.80 -5.28
N PRO A 40 10.71 1.23 -5.98
CA PRO A 40 11.84 0.36 -6.33
C PRO A 40 12.61 -0.21 -5.15
N ASP A 41 12.74 0.54 -4.07
CA ASP A 41 13.46 0.10 -2.89
C ASP A 41 12.89 0.72 -1.62
N LEU A 42 13.45 0.31 -0.49
CA LEU A 42 13.02 0.78 0.83
C LEU A 42 13.89 1.91 1.35
N GLY A 43 14.86 2.38 0.57
CA GLY A 43 15.81 3.40 1.00
C GLY A 43 15.36 4.83 0.76
N GLY A 44 14.23 5.05 0.14
CA GLY A 44 13.73 6.38 -0.18
C GLY A 44 13.03 7.05 0.99
N ALA A 45 12.54 8.26 0.76
CA ALA A 45 11.81 9.04 1.76
C ALA A 45 10.41 8.51 2.03
N PHE A 46 9.88 7.72 1.13
CA PHE A 46 8.54 7.12 1.24
C PHE A 46 8.52 5.78 0.52
N GLU A 47 7.46 5.01 0.76
CA GLU A 47 7.20 3.82 0.00
C GLU A 47 5.77 3.86 -0.51
N ILE A 48 5.51 3.17 -1.62
CA ILE A 48 4.19 3.05 -2.22
C ILE A 48 3.84 1.57 -2.23
N VAL A 49 2.69 1.22 -1.67
CA VAL A 49 2.25 -0.16 -1.51
C VAL A 49 0.92 -0.36 -2.24
N HIS A 50 0.83 -1.46 -2.96
CA HIS A 50 -0.43 -1.91 -3.55
C HIS A 50 -1.05 -2.89 -2.56
N SER A 51 -2.24 -2.58 -2.06
CA SER A 51 -2.88 -3.34 -0.99
C SER A 51 -4.21 -3.91 -1.46
N VAL A 52 -4.40 -5.21 -1.29
CA VAL A 52 -5.65 -5.89 -1.62
C VAL A 52 -6.21 -6.50 -0.34
N PHE A 53 -7.38 -6.00 0.06
CA PHE A 53 -8.07 -6.44 1.26
C PHE A 53 -9.20 -7.38 0.86
N ALA A 54 -9.12 -8.65 1.24
CA ALA A 54 -10.19 -9.60 0.95
C ALA A 54 -11.45 -9.27 1.76
N PRO A 55 -12.63 -9.70 1.32
CA PRO A 55 -13.84 -9.54 2.11
C PRO A 55 -13.67 -10.11 3.51
N GLY A 56 -14.03 -9.34 4.53
CA GLY A 56 -13.89 -9.75 5.92
C GLY A 56 -12.51 -9.52 6.53
N ALA A 57 -11.53 -9.12 5.73
CA ALA A 57 -10.22 -8.78 6.27
C ALA A 57 -10.35 -7.60 7.22
N ALA A 58 -9.70 -7.71 8.37
CA ALA A 58 -9.77 -6.68 9.40
C ALA A 58 -8.38 -6.49 10.02
N CYS A 59 -8.09 -5.26 10.38
CA CYS A 59 -6.86 -4.96 11.11
C CYS A 59 -6.93 -5.68 12.47
N PRO A 60 -5.91 -6.48 12.83
CA PRO A 60 -5.95 -7.26 14.07
C PRO A 60 -6.03 -6.38 15.32
N GLU A 61 -5.34 -5.25 15.28
CA GLU A 61 -5.32 -4.27 16.37
C GLU A 61 -5.18 -2.89 15.80
N PRO A 62 -5.78 -1.87 16.42
CA PRO A 62 -5.49 -0.49 16.04
C PRO A 62 -4.00 -0.21 16.16
N PHE A 63 -3.47 0.61 15.32
CA PHE A 63 -2.05 0.96 15.37
C PHE A 63 -1.84 2.48 15.32
N VAL A 64 -0.73 2.91 15.90
CA VAL A 64 -0.24 4.28 15.83
C VAL A 64 1.20 4.20 15.34
N ARG A 65 1.53 4.92 14.28
CA ARG A 65 2.89 4.95 13.75
C ARG A 65 3.37 6.39 13.61
N PRO A 66 4.66 6.65 13.79
CA PRO A 66 5.22 7.98 13.61
C PRO A 66 5.47 8.25 12.12
N THR A 67 4.43 8.13 11.33
CA THR A 67 4.48 8.26 9.88
C THR A 67 3.43 9.25 9.40
N GLU A 68 3.62 9.72 8.19
CA GLU A 68 2.58 10.40 7.43
C GLU A 68 2.17 9.45 6.32
N GLU A 69 0.88 9.18 6.19
CA GLU A 69 0.38 8.19 5.25
C GLU A 69 -0.79 8.74 4.46
N ALA A 70 -0.90 8.28 3.22
CA ALA A 70 -2.01 8.66 2.35
C ALA A 70 -2.41 7.45 1.52
N GLY A 71 -3.61 7.44 1.01
CA GLY A 71 -4.07 6.34 0.18
C GLY A 71 -5.15 6.75 -0.79
N TYR A 72 -5.40 5.86 -1.74
CA TYR A 72 -6.38 6.06 -2.80
C TYR A 72 -7.06 4.73 -3.10
N VAL A 73 -8.39 4.73 -3.14
CA VAL A 73 -9.17 3.52 -3.41
C VAL A 73 -9.33 3.34 -4.91
N LEU A 74 -8.86 2.20 -5.42
CA LEU A 74 -9.00 1.84 -6.84
C LEU A 74 -10.27 1.04 -7.09
N GLU A 75 -10.56 0.05 -6.24
CA GLU A 75 -11.69 -0.85 -6.40
C GLU A 75 -12.26 -1.24 -5.05
N GLY A 76 -13.54 -1.60 -5.02
CA GLY A 76 -14.19 -2.07 -3.81
C GLY A 76 -14.43 -0.95 -2.81
N SER A 77 -14.59 -1.32 -1.56
CA SER A 77 -14.77 -0.34 -0.49
C SER A 77 -14.02 -0.80 0.75
N LEU A 78 -13.60 0.15 1.56
CA LEU A 78 -12.91 -0.13 2.81
C LEU A 78 -13.44 0.82 3.89
N VAL A 79 -13.62 0.30 5.08
CA VAL A 79 -13.93 1.13 6.24
C VAL A 79 -12.61 1.45 6.94
N LEU A 80 -12.33 2.72 7.12
CA LEU A 80 -11.15 3.21 7.82
C LEU A 80 -11.60 3.94 9.06
N PHE A 81 -11.00 3.61 10.22
CA PHE A 81 -11.25 4.34 11.45
C PHE A 81 -10.02 5.18 11.74
N ILE A 82 -10.20 6.47 11.92
CA ILE A 82 -9.15 7.41 12.28
C ILE A 82 -9.51 8.02 13.63
N ASP A 83 -8.72 7.73 14.64
CA ASP A 83 -8.99 8.12 16.03
C ASP A 83 -10.41 7.71 16.45
N GLY A 84 -10.82 6.51 16.06
CA GLY A 84 -12.13 5.96 16.42
C GLY A 84 -13.29 6.44 15.57
N VAL A 85 -13.07 7.37 14.65
CA VAL A 85 -14.14 7.87 13.77
C VAL A 85 -14.18 7.02 12.50
N ARG A 86 -15.36 6.51 12.19
CA ARG A 86 -15.60 5.62 11.07
C ARG A 86 -15.77 6.38 9.77
N PHE A 87 -15.01 5.99 8.76
CA PHE A 87 -15.14 6.52 7.39
C PHE A 87 -15.30 5.36 6.41
N GLU A 88 -16.32 5.41 5.56
CA GLU A 88 -16.51 4.43 4.50
C GLU A 88 -15.92 5.01 3.22
N LEU A 89 -14.97 4.30 2.64
CA LEU A 89 -14.24 4.76 1.46
C LEU A 89 -14.64 3.94 0.24
N TYR A 90 -14.84 4.63 -0.88
CA TYR A 90 -15.26 4.04 -2.15
C TYR A 90 -14.26 4.40 -3.25
N PRO A 91 -14.31 3.74 -4.43
CA PRO A 91 -13.38 4.03 -5.52
C PRO A 91 -13.31 5.52 -5.84
N GLY A 92 -12.11 6.04 -5.94
CA GLY A 92 -11.86 7.46 -6.18
C GLY A 92 -11.67 8.28 -4.91
N ASP A 93 -11.99 7.73 -3.74
CA ASP A 93 -11.76 8.42 -2.47
C ASP A 93 -10.31 8.29 -2.06
N SER A 94 -9.81 9.31 -1.40
CA SER A 94 -8.46 9.31 -0.85
C SER A 94 -8.50 9.71 0.63
N PHE A 95 -7.44 9.37 1.34
CA PHE A 95 -7.29 9.69 2.76
C PHE A 95 -5.87 10.13 3.06
N HIS A 96 -5.69 10.78 4.20
CA HIS A 96 -4.39 11.19 4.70
C HIS A 96 -4.46 11.24 6.22
N PHE A 97 -3.41 10.76 6.87
CA PHE A 97 -3.28 10.87 8.32
C PHE A 97 -1.80 10.97 8.70
N ALA A 98 -1.54 11.44 9.91
CA ALA A 98 -0.18 11.63 10.40
C ALA A 98 -0.17 11.43 11.92
N GLY A 99 0.03 10.19 12.36
CA GLY A 99 0.16 9.87 13.78
C GLY A 99 -1.13 9.52 14.50
N GLU A 100 -2.27 9.58 13.82
CA GLU A 100 -3.54 9.19 14.43
C GLU A 100 -3.62 7.67 14.61
N GLU A 101 -4.48 7.21 15.51
CA GLU A 101 -4.74 5.79 15.68
C GLU A 101 -5.61 5.28 14.54
N ILE A 102 -5.18 4.22 13.89
CA ILE A 102 -5.80 3.69 12.68
C ILE A 102 -6.23 2.25 12.89
N THR A 103 -7.40 1.91 12.36
CA THR A 103 -7.79 0.53 12.11
C THR A 103 -8.65 0.49 10.86
N TRP A 104 -8.87 -0.69 10.31
CA TRP A 104 -9.60 -0.85 9.05
C TRP A 104 -10.30 -2.20 8.99
N ILE A 105 -11.32 -2.28 8.16
CA ILE A 105 -12.04 -3.52 7.88
C ILE A 105 -12.67 -3.45 6.50
N ASN A 106 -12.64 -4.56 5.77
CA ASN A 106 -13.41 -4.72 4.55
C ASN A 106 -14.72 -5.41 4.89
N GLU A 107 -15.79 -4.63 4.97
CA GLU A 107 -17.14 -5.14 5.24
C GLU A 107 -17.90 -5.47 3.97
N GLY A 108 -17.30 -5.25 2.81
CA GLY A 108 -17.91 -5.51 1.51
C GLY A 108 -17.84 -6.99 1.12
N LYS A 109 -18.34 -7.28 -0.07
CA LYS A 109 -18.38 -8.63 -0.59
C LYS A 109 -17.32 -8.91 -1.64
N THR A 110 -16.56 -7.89 -2.01
CA THR A 110 -15.48 -7.99 -3.00
C THR A 110 -14.19 -7.48 -2.41
N ASN A 111 -13.08 -7.75 -3.08
CA ASN A 111 -11.80 -7.20 -2.67
C ASN A 111 -11.82 -5.68 -2.70
N ALA A 112 -11.16 -5.06 -1.75
CA ALA A 112 -10.85 -3.64 -1.80
C ALA A 112 -9.39 -3.50 -2.24
N VAL A 113 -9.14 -2.67 -3.25
CA VAL A 113 -7.80 -2.46 -3.78
C VAL A 113 -7.44 -0.99 -3.59
N LEU A 114 -6.34 -0.76 -2.88
CA LEU A 114 -5.87 0.58 -2.56
C LEU A 114 -4.40 0.76 -2.92
N ILE A 115 -4.04 1.99 -3.22
CA ILE A 115 -2.65 2.41 -3.22
C ILE A 115 -2.42 3.13 -1.90
N TRP A 116 -1.34 2.78 -1.20
CA TRP A 116 -1.02 3.31 0.11
C TRP A 116 0.40 3.87 0.10
N VAL A 117 0.58 5.10 0.53
CA VAL A 117 1.87 5.79 0.57
C VAL A 117 2.25 6.02 2.02
N ILE A 118 3.46 5.68 2.40
CA ILE A 118 3.93 5.75 3.79
C ILE A 118 5.29 6.48 3.82
N ALA A 119 5.38 7.52 4.63
CA ALA A 119 6.61 8.27 4.83
C ALA A 119 6.85 8.51 6.32
N PRO A 120 8.03 8.15 6.87
CA PRO A 120 9.09 7.37 6.22
C PRO A 120 8.68 5.92 6.02
N PRO A 121 9.43 5.18 5.21
CA PRO A 121 9.15 3.76 4.97
C PRO A 121 9.14 2.96 6.28
N VAL A 122 8.21 1.98 6.36
CA VAL A 122 8.10 1.10 7.53
C VAL A 122 8.40 -0.36 7.18
N TYR A 123 8.53 -0.65 5.90
CA TYR A 123 8.85 -2.01 5.45
C TYR A 123 10.31 -2.16 5.09
#